data_2b6098b123526d64a622d6adbab78da3
#
_entry.id   2b6098b123526d64a622d6adbab78da3
#
_cell.length_a   1.000
_cell.length_b   1.000
_cell.length_c   1.000
_cell.angle_alpha   90.00
_cell.angle_beta   90.00
_cell.angle_gamma   90.00
#
_symmetry.space_group_name_H-M   'P 1'
#
loop_
_entity.id
_entity.type
_entity.pdbx_description
1 polymer ?
#
loop_
_entity_poly.entity_id
_entity_poly.type
_entity_poly.pdbx_seq_one_letter_code
_entity_poly.pdbx_strand_id
1 'polypeptide(L)'
;NRVYLVHSMNKDLFFGGRKIVDIWAGHRWSLVMDEEGELWSWGYNTRGNLGYPTNSGFGDSDRSYQPQKINVNWNTYGGIQKIVVACSEANVDSLYVLDGQGHIWSQGYNGYGQLGTNNTSTGNNSSSLGRRTGLNSAGNIVNFWADACNSYGHLWWRNGSGNNYGVGYDGHYNITGDSSSPGTNSGLNNITYMPANNSNQSLVNCVAMCASGRSGGITQYFLTDKGHVYATGWNGYGESGCGHSST
;
A
#
# COMPACT_ATOMS: atom_id res chain seq x y z
N ASN A 1 8.09 -29.39 -9.48
CA ASN A 1 8.40 -27.95 -9.47
C ASN A 1 9.71 -27.72 -10.22
N ARG A 2 9.65 -27.07 -11.36
CA ARG A 2 10.83 -26.72 -12.15
C ARG A 2 11.01 -25.22 -12.07
N VAL A 3 12.22 -24.81 -11.76
CA VAL A 3 12.63 -23.39 -11.92
C VAL A 3 12.88 -23.21 -13.41
N TYR A 4 12.05 -22.41 -14.04
CA TYR A 4 12.31 -21.96 -15.39
C TYR A 4 13.07 -20.65 -15.30
N LEU A 5 14.26 -20.60 -15.90
CA LEU A 5 14.78 -19.30 -16.29
C LEU A 5 13.72 -18.72 -17.24
N VAL A 6 13.24 -17.52 -16.95
CA VAL A 6 12.27 -16.84 -17.81
C VAL A 6 13.03 -16.39 -19.07
N HIS A 7 13.56 -17.39 -19.79
CA HIS A 7 14.33 -17.22 -21.04
C HIS A 7 13.46 -16.61 -22.14
N SER A 8 12.14 -16.79 -22.02
CA SER A 8 11.18 -16.13 -22.89
C SER A 8 11.06 -14.62 -22.62
N MET A 9 11.50 -14.13 -21.48
CA MET A 9 11.68 -12.71 -21.23
C MET A 9 13.12 -12.31 -21.60
N ASN A 10 13.47 -12.47 -22.88
CA ASN A 10 14.67 -11.86 -23.41
C ASN A 10 14.58 -10.35 -23.13
N LYS A 11 15.53 -9.82 -22.34
CA LYS A 11 15.63 -8.39 -22.02
C LYS A 11 15.52 -7.49 -23.27
N ASP A 12 16.04 -7.98 -24.40
CA ASP A 12 16.05 -7.25 -25.66
C ASP A 12 14.64 -7.15 -26.31
N LEU A 13 13.78 -8.14 -26.05
CA LEU A 13 12.41 -8.15 -26.59
C LEU A 13 11.40 -7.38 -25.71
N PHE A 14 11.55 -7.46 -24.38
CA PHE A 14 10.51 -6.97 -23.47
C PHE A 14 10.93 -5.70 -22.72
N PHE A 15 12.22 -5.51 -22.47
CA PHE A 15 12.72 -4.40 -21.66
C PHE A 15 13.64 -3.46 -22.46
N GLY A 16 13.64 -3.57 -23.80
CA GLY A 16 14.46 -2.71 -24.67
C GLY A 16 15.98 -2.87 -24.42
N GLY A 17 16.43 -4.07 -24.04
CA GLY A 17 17.83 -4.37 -23.75
C GLY A 17 18.30 -3.98 -22.34
N ARG A 18 17.43 -3.37 -21.51
CA ARG A 18 17.77 -2.87 -20.18
C ARG A 18 17.92 -3.99 -19.17
N LYS A 19 18.80 -3.81 -18.23
CA LYS A 19 18.99 -4.73 -17.10
C LYS A 19 17.89 -4.51 -16.08
N ILE A 20 17.28 -5.59 -15.58
CA ILE A 20 16.37 -5.54 -14.43
C ILE A 20 17.20 -5.50 -13.15
N VAL A 21 16.87 -4.56 -12.26
CA VAL A 21 17.59 -4.32 -11.01
C VAL A 21 16.79 -4.65 -9.77
N ASP A 22 15.46 -4.70 -9.88
CA ASP A 22 14.61 -5.09 -8.76
C ASP A 22 13.31 -5.77 -9.22
N ILE A 23 12.67 -6.57 -8.33
CA ILE A 23 11.46 -7.34 -8.62
C ILE A 23 10.50 -7.35 -7.43
N TRP A 24 9.19 -7.31 -7.73
CA TRP A 24 8.10 -7.48 -6.77
C TRP A 24 7.05 -8.43 -7.33
N ALA A 25 6.33 -9.10 -6.46
CA ALA A 25 5.22 -9.95 -6.83
C ALA A 25 3.96 -9.58 -6.05
N GLY A 26 2.83 -9.48 -6.75
CA GLY A 26 1.50 -9.42 -6.18
C GLY A 26 0.79 -10.77 -6.28
N HIS A 27 -0.51 -10.78 -6.01
CA HIS A 27 -1.33 -11.96 -6.21
C HIS A 27 -1.65 -12.15 -7.71
N ARG A 28 -0.91 -13.02 -8.41
CA ARG A 28 -1.03 -13.32 -9.84
C ARG A 28 -0.51 -12.22 -10.80
N TRP A 29 0.30 -11.30 -10.35
CA TRP A 29 0.95 -10.31 -11.19
C TRP A 29 2.38 -10.04 -10.73
N SER A 30 3.16 -9.45 -11.60
CA SER A 30 4.58 -9.17 -11.35
C SER A 30 4.91 -7.73 -11.71
N LEU A 31 5.89 -7.19 -11.01
CA LEU A 31 6.45 -5.86 -11.25
C LEU A 31 7.97 -5.97 -11.22
N VAL A 32 8.62 -5.27 -12.12
CA VAL A 32 10.09 -5.13 -12.12
C VAL A 32 10.48 -3.68 -12.33
N MET A 33 11.70 -3.35 -11.90
CA MET A 33 12.35 -2.08 -12.20
C MET A 33 13.61 -2.33 -13.02
N ASP A 34 13.79 -1.57 -14.08
CA ASP A 34 15.01 -1.59 -14.87
C ASP A 34 16.07 -0.61 -14.34
N GLU A 35 17.27 -0.68 -14.89
CA GLU A 35 18.42 0.14 -14.48
C GLU A 35 18.27 1.64 -14.73
N GLU A 36 17.27 2.04 -15.52
CA GLU A 36 16.89 3.45 -15.71
C GLU A 36 15.81 3.92 -14.71
N GLY A 37 15.36 3.03 -13.81
CA GLY A 37 14.31 3.30 -12.84
C GLY A 37 12.90 3.25 -13.41
N GLU A 38 12.70 2.64 -14.58
CA GLU A 38 11.41 2.47 -15.19
C GLU A 38 10.72 1.20 -14.67
N LEU A 39 9.41 1.27 -14.50
CA LEU A 39 8.61 0.17 -13.99
C LEU A 39 7.90 -0.58 -15.12
N TRP A 40 7.88 -1.90 -15.03
CA TRP A 40 7.24 -2.82 -15.95
C TRP A 40 6.40 -3.82 -15.19
N SER A 41 5.19 -4.07 -15.65
CA SER A 41 4.27 -4.99 -14.98
C SER A 41 3.58 -5.91 -15.98
N TRP A 42 3.14 -7.07 -15.50
CA TRP A 42 2.36 -8.04 -16.28
C TRP A 42 1.61 -9.00 -15.34
N GLY A 43 0.70 -9.76 -15.89
CA GLY A 43 -0.13 -10.72 -15.18
C GLY A 43 -1.57 -10.26 -15.08
N TYR A 44 -2.20 -10.57 -13.98
CA TYR A 44 -3.62 -10.35 -13.74
C TYR A 44 -3.91 -8.90 -13.34
N ASN A 45 -5.00 -8.32 -13.89
CA ASN A 45 -5.32 -6.89 -13.74
C ASN A 45 -6.74 -6.61 -13.25
N THR A 46 -7.36 -7.53 -12.55
CA THR A 46 -8.76 -7.40 -12.09
C THR A 46 -9.07 -6.15 -11.29
N ARG A 47 -8.05 -5.53 -10.72
CA ARG A 47 -8.17 -4.32 -9.88
C ARG A 47 -7.47 -3.10 -10.45
N GLY A 48 -6.94 -3.19 -11.68
CA GLY A 48 -6.15 -2.11 -12.28
C GLY A 48 -4.72 -2.03 -11.73
N ASN A 49 -4.24 -3.08 -11.12
CA ASN A 49 -2.96 -3.15 -10.43
C ASN A 49 -1.73 -3.10 -11.35
N LEU A 50 -1.89 -3.27 -12.66
CA LEU A 50 -0.78 -3.21 -13.61
C LEU A 50 -0.33 -1.78 -13.96
N GLY A 51 -1.14 -0.74 -13.69
CA GLY A 51 -0.76 0.65 -13.92
C GLY A 51 -1.02 1.21 -15.30
N TYR A 52 -1.62 0.41 -16.14
CA TYR A 52 -2.07 0.80 -17.48
C TYR A 52 -3.42 0.12 -17.78
N PRO A 53 -4.27 0.74 -18.62
CA PRO A 53 -5.51 0.12 -19.04
C PRO A 53 -5.21 -1.09 -19.92
N THR A 54 -5.92 -2.18 -19.70
CA THR A 54 -5.95 -3.32 -20.61
C THR A 54 -7.26 -3.30 -21.40
N ASN A 55 -7.33 -4.04 -22.50
CA ASN A 55 -8.44 -3.95 -23.45
C ASN A 55 -9.78 -4.51 -22.95
N SER A 56 -9.80 -5.19 -21.80
CA SER A 56 -10.95 -5.95 -21.29
C SER A 56 -11.70 -5.26 -20.17
N GLY A 57 -11.21 -4.13 -19.65
CA GLY A 57 -11.75 -3.54 -18.41
C GLY A 57 -11.34 -4.36 -17.19
N PHE A 58 -12.02 -4.13 -16.05
CA PHE A 58 -11.75 -4.90 -14.83
C PHE A 58 -12.57 -6.18 -14.80
N GLY A 59 -11.94 -7.32 -14.78
CA GLY A 59 -12.60 -8.62 -14.70
C GLY A 59 -11.63 -9.79 -14.77
N ASP A 60 -12.12 -11.01 -14.57
CA ASP A 60 -11.29 -12.22 -14.54
C ASP A 60 -10.53 -12.52 -15.84
N SER A 61 -10.91 -11.87 -16.95
CA SER A 61 -10.22 -11.95 -18.24
C SER A 61 -9.19 -10.86 -18.46
N ASP A 62 -9.13 -9.84 -17.57
CA ASP A 62 -8.23 -8.71 -17.72
C ASP A 62 -6.82 -9.05 -17.27
N ARG A 63 -5.89 -9.16 -18.21
CA ARG A 63 -4.51 -9.54 -17.97
C ARG A 63 -3.57 -9.10 -19.08
N SER A 64 -2.30 -8.97 -18.74
CA SER A 64 -1.22 -8.86 -19.72
C SER A 64 -0.30 -10.08 -19.63
N TYR A 65 -0.07 -10.75 -20.74
CA TYR A 65 0.82 -11.91 -20.81
C TYR A 65 2.30 -11.53 -21.00
N GLN A 66 2.56 -10.25 -21.26
CA GLN A 66 3.90 -9.74 -21.51
C GLN A 66 4.14 -8.49 -20.67
N PRO A 67 5.39 -8.25 -20.22
CA PRO A 67 5.76 -7.00 -19.56
C PRO A 67 5.40 -5.79 -20.41
N GLN A 68 4.74 -4.83 -19.80
CA GLN A 68 4.48 -3.52 -20.38
C GLN A 68 4.96 -2.43 -19.44
N LYS A 69 5.51 -1.37 -20.00
CA LYS A 69 6.02 -0.23 -19.26
C LYS A 69 4.86 0.56 -18.64
N ILE A 70 4.99 0.90 -17.38
CA ILE A 70 4.13 1.89 -16.73
C ILE A 70 4.60 3.26 -17.18
N ASN A 71 3.72 3.99 -17.89
CA ASN A 71 4.10 5.23 -18.56
C ASN A 71 4.13 6.43 -17.60
N VAL A 72 5.14 6.47 -16.74
CA VAL A 72 5.45 7.60 -15.84
C VAL A 72 6.92 7.96 -16.02
N ASN A 73 7.21 9.22 -16.32
CA ASN A 73 8.59 9.72 -16.35
C ASN A 73 9.04 10.07 -14.92
N TRP A 74 9.63 9.11 -14.23
CA TRP A 74 10.05 9.24 -12.83
C TRP A 74 11.08 10.34 -12.61
N ASN A 75 11.92 10.64 -13.61
CA ASN A 75 12.93 11.70 -13.52
C ASN A 75 12.31 13.08 -13.27
N THR A 76 11.10 13.32 -13.79
CA THR A 76 10.33 14.55 -13.53
C THR A 76 9.98 14.72 -12.04
N TYR A 77 9.92 13.61 -11.30
CA TYR A 77 9.51 13.59 -9.91
C TYR A 77 10.65 13.25 -8.94
N GLY A 78 11.90 13.35 -9.42
CA GLY A 78 13.08 13.09 -8.57
C GLY A 78 13.39 11.61 -8.37
N GLY A 79 12.89 10.74 -9.25
CA GLY A 79 13.10 9.30 -9.20
C GLY A 79 12.17 8.59 -8.22
N ILE A 80 12.33 7.28 -8.13
CA ILE A 80 11.60 6.40 -7.20
C ILE A 80 12.43 6.24 -5.93
N GLN A 81 11.80 6.47 -4.77
CA GLN A 81 12.43 6.31 -3.45
C GLN A 81 12.04 4.98 -2.79
N LYS A 82 10.81 4.55 -2.98
CA LYS A 82 10.30 3.32 -2.36
C LYS A 82 9.13 2.76 -3.15
N ILE A 83 9.07 1.44 -3.23
CA ILE A 83 7.95 0.69 -3.80
C ILE A 83 7.40 -0.26 -2.74
N VAL A 84 6.08 -0.37 -2.66
CA VAL A 84 5.39 -1.40 -1.88
C VAL A 84 4.27 -2.00 -2.74
N VAL A 85 4.26 -3.31 -2.84
CA VAL A 85 3.15 -4.10 -3.40
C VAL A 85 2.38 -4.69 -2.24
N ALA A 86 1.15 -4.24 -2.06
CA ALA A 86 0.22 -4.79 -1.07
C ALA A 86 -0.74 -5.73 -1.78
N CYS A 87 -0.76 -7.00 -1.40
CA CYS A 87 -1.58 -8.01 -2.05
C CYS A 87 -2.13 -9.04 -1.07
N SER A 88 -3.29 -9.60 -1.40
CA SER A 88 -3.89 -10.68 -0.65
C SER A 88 -4.57 -11.71 -1.58
N GLU A 89 -4.82 -12.90 -1.08
CA GLU A 89 -5.55 -13.94 -1.81
C GLU A 89 -7.00 -13.55 -2.18
N ALA A 90 -7.57 -12.55 -1.52
CA ALA A 90 -8.89 -11.99 -1.84
C ALA A 90 -8.87 -10.95 -2.96
N ASN A 91 -7.80 -10.89 -3.78
CA ASN A 91 -7.61 -9.94 -4.87
C ASN A 91 -7.60 -8.45 -4.41
N VAL A 92 -7.07 -8.18 -3.23
CA VAL A 92 -6.77 -6.82 -2.78
C VAL A 92 -5.34 -6.53 -3.22
N ASP A 93 -5.20 -6.16 -4.49
CA ASP A 93 -3.91 -5.86 -5.11
C ASP A 93 -3.76 -4.36 -5.31
N SER A 94 -2.70 -3.80 -4.75
CA SER A 94 -2.39 -2.37 -4.87
C SER A 94 -0.89 -2.15 -5.00
N LEU A 95 -0.52 -1.19 -5.83
CA LEU A 95 0.84 -0.70 -5.98
C LEU A 95 0.95 0.69 -5.38
N TYR A 96 2.00 0.90 -4.62
CA TYR A 96 2.36 2.21 -4.06
C TYR A 96 3.81 2.53 -4.38
N VAL A 97 4.06 3.76 -4.82
CA VAL A 97 5.39 4.28 -5.12
C VAL A 97 5.55 5.63 -4.43
N LEU A 98 6.65 5.83 -3.72
CA LEU A 98 7.06 7.13 -3.20
C LEU A 98 8.06 7.74 -4.18
N ASP A 99 7.77 8.94 -4.67
CA ASP A 99 8.67 9.69 -5.55
C ASP A 99 9.70 10.53 -4.75
N GLY A 100 10.73 11.02 -5.44
CA GLY A 100 11.79 11.83 -4.86
C GLY A 100 11.34 13.22 -4.37
N GLN A 101 10.12 13.64 -4.71
CA GLN A 101 9.50 14.88 -4.22
C GLN A 101 8.60 14.64 -3.00
N GLY A 102 8.58 13.41 -2.45
CA GLY A 102 7.82 13.06 -1.25
C GLY A 102 6.33 12.89 -1.49
N HIS A 103 5.91 12.39 -2.67
CA HIS A 103 4.51 12.09 -2.95
C HIS A 103 4.32 10.59 -3.18
N ILE A 104 3.22 10.06 -2.67
CA ILE A 104 2.78 8.70 -2.96
C ILE A 104 1.99 8.66 -4.25
N TRP A 105 2.32 7.69 -5.09
CA TRP A 105 1.54 7.24 -6.23
C TRP A 105 0.88 5.94 -5.87
N SER A 106 -0.36 5.74 -6.27
CA SER A 106 -1.09 4.51 -5.97
C SER A 106 -2.00 4.08 -7.10
N GLN A 107 -2.25 2.79 -7.18
CA GLN A 107 -3.21 2.16 -8.10
C GLN A 107 -3.68 0.82 -7.57
N GLY A 108 -4.72 0.25 -8.16
CA GLY A 108 -5.26 -1.05 -7.82
C GLY A 108 -6.56 -0.95 -7.04
N TYR A 109 -6.75 -1.85 -6.08
CA TYR A 109 -7.98 -1.94 -5.29
C TYR A 109 -8.16 -0.75 -4.34
N ASN A 110 -9.39 -0.21 -4.28
CA ASN A 110 -9.73 0.95 -3.44
C ASN A 110 -11.04 0.79 -2.67
N GLY A 111 -11.47 -0.43 -2.41
CA GLY A 111 -12.76 -0.69 -1.75
C GLY A 111 -12.90 -0.06 -0.36
N TYR A 112 -11.80 0.30 0.28
CA TYR A 112 -11.77 0.92 1.61
C TYR A 112 -11.05 2.27 1.62
N GLY A 113 -10.79 2.88 0.47
CA GLY A 113 -10.11 4.17 0.39
C GLY A 113 -8.58 4.08 0.54
N GLN A 114 -8.01 2.87 0.55
CA GLN A 114 -6.58 2.63 0.79
C GLN A 114 -5.64 3.28 -0.24
N LEU A 115 -6.15 3.67 -1.41
CA LEU A 115 -5.34 4.39 -2.38
C LEU A 115 -5.16 5.88 -2.05
N GLY A 116 -5.85 6.40 -1.04
CA GLY A 116 -5.76 7.81 -0.66
C GLY A 116 -6.34 8.78 -1.71
N THR A 117 -7.33 8.34 -2.47
CA THR A 117 -7.98 9.14 -3.52
C THR A 117 -9.07 10.07 -3.01
N ASN A 118 -9.31 10.11 -1.70
CA ASN A 118 -10.45 10.77 -1.06
C ASN A 118 -11.82 10.26 -1.57
N ASN A 119 -11.87 9.01 -2.01
CA ASN A 119 -13.07 8.36 -2.51
C ASN A 119 -13.16 6.95 -1.93
N THR A 120 -14.30 6.65 -1.31
CA THR A 120 -14.58 5.38 -0.63
C THR A 120 -15.57 4.50 -1.38
N SER A 121 -15.99 4.87 -2.59
CA SER A 121 -16.93 4.03 -3.34
C SER A 121 -16.30 2.68 -3.61
N THR A 122 -16.91 1.64 -3.06
CA THR A 122 -16.58 0.25 -3.36
C THR A 122 -16.65 0.03 -4.87
N GLY A 123 -15.54 -0.34 -5.48
CA GLY A 123 -15.44 -0.48 -6.93
C GLY A 123 -14.60 0.60 -7.64
N ASN A 124 -14.16 1.63 -6.95
CA ASN A 124 -13.24 2.63 -7.51
C ASN A 124 -11.79 2.12 -7.51
N ASN A 125 -11.57 1.07 -8.27
CA ASN A 125 -10.22 0.65 -8.61
C ASN A 125 -9.58 1.70 -9.52
N SER A 126 -8.29 1.93 -9.36
CA SER A 126 -7.55 2.82 -10.25
C SER A 126 -6.75 2.00 -11.24
N SER A 127 -7.06 2.13 -12.53
CA SER A 127 -6.34 1.46 -13.63
C SER A 127 -5.08 2.17 -14.06
N SER A 128 -4.83 3.35 -13.52
CA SER A 128 -3.61 4.12 -13.81
C SER A 128 -2.94 4.54 -12.52
N LEU A 129 -1.62 4.46 -12.53
CA LEU A 129 -0.81 4.92 -11.42
C LEU A 129 -0.93 6.44 -11.31
N GLY A 130 -1.54 6.91 -10.23
CA GLY A 130 -1.84 8.31 -10.02
C GLY A 130 -1.15 8.90 -8.80
N ARG A 131 -0.61 10.12 -8.94
CA ARG A 131 0.03 10.89 -7.87
C ARG A 131 -1.02 11.42 -6.89
N ARG A 132 -0.89 11.10 -5.60
CA ARG A 132 -1.86 11.43 -4.55
C ARG A 132 -1.45 12.72 -3.82
N THR A 133 -1.60 13.84 -4.47
CA THR A 133 -1.20 15.15 -3.92
C THR A 133 -1.96 15.54 -2.65
N GLY A 134 -3.18 15.06 -2.46
CA GLY A 134 -3.97 15.29 -1.24
C GLY A 134 -3.35 14.71 0.03
N LEU A 135 -2.56 13.64 -0.08
CA LEU A 135 -1.87 13.05 1.08
C LEU A 135 -0.74 13.94 1.62
N ASN A 136 -0.25 14.86 0.82
CA ASN A 136 0.83 15.79 1.21
C ASN A 136 0.32 17.08 1.86
N SER A 137 -0.98 17.23 2.10
CA SER A 137 -1.53 18.45 2.71
C SER A 137 -0.93 18.77 4.09
N ALA A 138 -0.38 17.77 4.77
CA ALA A 138 0.33 17.88 6.04
C ALA A 138 1.87 17.87 5.90
N GLY A 139 2.42 18.07 4.71
CA GLY A 139 3.87 18.08 4.43
C GLY A 139 4.35 16.87 3.63
N ASN A 140 5.59 16.97 3.14
CA ASN A 140 6.20 15.92 2.31
C ASN A 140 6.30 14.59 3.05
N ILE A 141 6.00 13.50 2.35
CA ILE A 141 6.09 12.15 2.86
C ILE A 141 7.55 11.70 2.79
N VAL A 142 8.07 11.22 3.91
CA VAL A 142 9.46 10.74 4.01
C VAL A 142 9.56 9.22 4.09
N ASN A 143 8.49 8.55 4.48
CA ASN A 143 8.38 7.09 4.45
C ASN A 143 6.92 6.66 4.45
N PHE A 144 6.64 5.46 3.94
CA PHE A 144 5.31 4.89 3.95
C PHE A 144 5.35 3.36 4.09
N TRP A 145 4.22 2.78 4.46
CA TRP A 145 3.99 1.35 4.56
C TRP A 145 2.59 1.05 4.03
N ALA A 146 2.42 -0.09 3.43
CA ALA A 146 1.11 -0.55 2.97
C ALA A 146 1.02 -2.05 3.12
N ASP A 147 -0.18 -2.53 3.37
CA ASP A 147 -0.50 -3.95 3.41
C ASP A 147 -1.87 -4.26 2.81
N ALA A 148 -2.13 -5.55 2.66
CA ALA A 148 -3.43 -6.09 2.37
C ALA A 148 -3.61 -7.39 3.17
N CYS A 149 -4.63 -7.40 4.03
CA CYS A 149 -5.00 -8.55 4.84
C CYS A 149 -6.39 -9.02 4.42
N ASN A 150 -6.52 -10.23 3.86
CA ASN A 150 -7.76 -10.75 3.30
C ASN A 150 -8.40 -9.75 2.31
N SER A 151 -9.59 -9.21 2.61
CA SER A 151 -10.30 -8.24 1.77
C SER A 151 -9.98 -6.78 2.09
N TYR A 152 -9.13 -6.51 3.07
CA TYR A 152 -8.85 -5.19 3.61
C TYR A 152 -7.48 -4.69 3.19
N GLY A 153 -7.33 -3.40 3.00
CA GLY A 153 -6.07 -2.76 2.65
C GLY A 153 -5.85 -1.48 3.44
N HIS A 154 -4.58 -1.19 3.72
CA HIS A 154 -4.16 -0.03 4.47
C HIS A 154 -2.95 0.62 3.82
N LEU A 155 -2.86 1.92 3.96
CA LEU A 155 -1.71 2.74 3.62
C LEU A 155 -1.40 3.66 4.81
N TRP A 156 -0.18 3.62 5.30
CA TRP A 156 0.33 4.52 6.34
C TRP A 156 1.54 5.27 5.84
N TRP A 157 1.71 6.49 6.32
CA TRP A 157 2.90 7.28 5.98
C TRP A 157 3.30 8.21 7.11
N ARG A 158 4.56 8.59 7.08
CA ARG A 158 5.16 9.60 7.97
C ARG A 158 5.59 10.80 7.14
N ASN A 159 5.27 12.00 7.61
CA ASN A 159 5.77 13.23 7.01
C ASN A 159 7.13 13.65 7.60
N GLY A 160 7.75 14.69 7.02
CA GLY A 160 9.04 15.22 7.47
C GLY A 160 9.04 15.82 8.88
N SER A 161 7.87 16.14 9.43
CA SER A 161 7.70 16.61 10.82
C SER A 161 7.54 15.47 11.84
N GLY A 162 7.58 14.20 11.38
CA GLY A 162 7.45 13.03 12.23
C GLY A 162 6.01 12.57 12.50
N ASN A 163 5.00 13.29 12.00
CA ASN A 163 3.61 12.88 12.15
C ASN A 163 3.28 11.70 11.26
N ASN A 164 2.44 10.79 11.77
CA ASN A 164 2.00 9.59 11.07
C ASN A 164 0.52 9.68 10.73
N TYR A 165 0.19 9.18 9.56
CA TYR A 165 -1.14 9.21 8.97
C TYR A 165 -1.49 7.85 8.38
N GLY A 166 -2.79 7.59 8.22
CA GLY A 166 -3.26 6.37 7.61
C GLY A 166 -4.58 6.54 6.87
N VAL A 167 -4.80 5.69 5.88
CA VAL A 167 -6.05 5.51 5.14
C VAL A 167 -6.31 4.03 4.88
N GLY A 168 -7.56 3.67 4.64
CA GLY A 168 -7.96 2.32 4.32
C GLY A 168 -9.04 1.79 5.25
N TYR A 169 -9.04 0.49 5.51
CA TYR A 169 -10.02 -0.13 6.39
C TYR A 169 -9.80 0.26 7.86
N ASP A 170 -10.86 0.68 8.54
CA ASP A 170 -10.83 1.13 9.94
C ASP A 170 -11.89 0.45 10.82
N GLY A 171 -12.38 -0.72 10.40
CA GLY A 171 -13.48 -1.43 11.06
C GLY A 171 -13.15 -1.95 12.49
N HIS A 172 -11.86 -1.97 12.85
CA HIS A 172 -11.39 -2.31 14.19
C HIS A 172 -10.53 -1.19 14.78
N TYR A 173 -10.81 0.06 14.39
CA TYR A 173 -10.08 1.25 14.84
C TYR A 173 -8.60 1.23 14.50
N ASN A 174 -8.28 0.59 13.40
CA ASN A 174 -6.91 0.32 12.98
C ASN A 174 -6.15 1.59 12.59
N ILE A 175 -6.83 2.61 12.09
CA ILE A 175 -6.21 3.85 11.61
C ILE A 175 -6.38 4.96 12.63
N THR A 176 -7.60 5.15 13.11
CA THR A 176 -7.90 6.26 14.03
C THR A 176 -7.54 5.94 15.47
N GLY A 177 -7.50 4.67 15.87
CA GLY A 177 -7.33 4.24 17.26
C GLY A 177 -8.52 4.68 18.15
N ASP A 178 -9.60 5.14 17.57
CA ASP A 178 -10.74 5.77 18.22
C ASP A 178 -12.03 5.10 17.76
N SER A 179 -12.91 4.79 18.71
CA SER A 179 -14.20 4.13 18.49
C SER A 179 -15.24 4.99 17.75
N SER A 180 -14.94 6.23 17.42
CA SER A 180 -15.92 7.18 16.86
C SER A 180 -16.18 7.02 15.37
N SER A 181 -15.36 6.28 14.61
CA SER A 181 -15.49 6.16 13.16
C SER A 181 -15.07 4.80 12.62
N PRO A 182 -15.76 3.71 12.97
CA PRO A 182 -15.47 2.40 12.38
C PRO A 182 -15.86 2.39 10.90
N GLY A 183 -15.01 1.84 10.03
CA GLY A 183 -15.37 1.62 8.63
C GLY A 183 -14.25 1.89 7.62
N THR A 184 -14.56 2.68 6.61
CA THR A 184 -13.61 3.05 5.55
C THR A 184 -13.07 4.45 5.79
N ASN A 185 -11.79 4.62 5.61
CA ASN A 185 -11.12 5.89 5.84
C ASN A 185 -10.25 6.27 4.63
N SER A 186 -10.76 7.19 3.81
CA SER A 186 -10.09 7.65 2.58
C SER A 186 -9.38 8.99 2.72
N GLY A 187 -9.63 9.68 3.83
CA GLY A 187 -9.08 11.01 4.10
C GLY A 187 -7.76 11.00 4.85
N LEU A 188 -7.24 12.18 5.12
CA LEU A 188 -6.03 12.38 5.91
C LEU A 188 -6.32 12.20 7.41
N ASN A 189 -5.87 11.11 8.00
CA ASN A 189 -6.10 10.81 9.41
C ASN A 189 -4.80 10.69 10.16
N ASN A 190 -4.67 11.44 11.25
CA ASN A 190 -3.59 11.24 12.21
C ASN A 190 -3.77 9.89 12.91
N ILE A 191 -2.71 9.12 12.99
CA ILE A 191 -2.68 7.94 13.86
C ILE A 191 -2.49 8.43 15.29
N THR A 192 -3.46 8.12 16.13
CA THR A 192 -3.44 8.45 17.55
C THR A 192 -3.28 7.20 18.41
N TYR A 193 -2.80 7.37 19.61
CA TYR A 193 -2.79 6.34 20.64
C TYR A 193 -3.33 6.90 21.95
N MET A 194 -3.84 6.03 22.80
CA MET A 194 -4.39 6.41 24.10
C MET A 194 -3.41 5.97 25.19
N PRO A 195 -2.63 6.88 25.78
CA PRO A 195 -1.79 6.57 26.92
C PRO A 195 -2.66 6.35 28.20
N ALA A 196 -2.04 5.86 29.26
CA ALA A 196 -2.71 5.51 30.51
C ALA A 196 -3.53 6.63 31.17
N ASN A 197 -3.34 7.88 30.77
CA ASN A 197 -4.12 9.04 31.25
C ASN A 197 -5.43 9.28 30.45
N ASN A 198 -5.82 8.38 29.55
CA ASN A 198 -7.04 8.44 28.73
C ASN A 198 -7.18 9.70 27.86
N SER A 199 -6.09 10.33 27.46
CA SER A 199 -6.10 11.41 26.49
C SER A 199 -5.43 10.98 25.18
N ASN A 200 -6.15 11.08 24.05
CA ASN A 200 -5.60 10.75 22.74
C ASN A 200 -4.38 11.61 22.43
N GLN A 201 -3.29 10.96 22.03
CA GLN A 201 -2.06 11.61 21.60
C GLN A 201 -1.70 11.16 20.19
N SER A 202 -1.11 12.07 19.42
CA SER A 202 -0.61 11.71 18.08
C SER A 202 0.59 10.77 18.21
N LEU A 203 0.54 9.63 17.53
CA LEU A 203 1.68 8.74 17.39
C LEU A 203 2.68 9.39 16.44
N VAL A 204 3.89 9.59 16.89
CA VAL A 204 4.94 10.28 16.12
C VAL A 204 6.17 9.41 15.94
N ASN A 205 6.97 9.73 14.91
CA ASN A 205 8.27 9.11 14.63
C ASN A 205 8.22 7.59 14.47
N CYS A 206 7.17 7.04 13.86
CA CYS A 206 7.18 5.63 13.48
C CYS A 206 8.27 5.35 12.45
N VAL A 207 9.02 4.29 12.68
CA VAL A 207 10.10 3.82 11.80
C VAL A 207 9.70 2.54 11.05
N ALA A 208 8.74 1.78 11.59
CA ALA A 208 8.13 0.64 10.92
C ALA A 208 6.65 0.51 11.29
N MET A 209 5.86 0.01 10.37
CA MET A 209 4.45 -0.33 10.54
C MET A 209 4.16 -1.63 9.81
N CYS A 210 3.34 -2.49 10.42
CA CYS A 210 2.85 -3.70 9.79
C CYS A 210 1.47 -4.05 10.34
N ALA A 211 0.73 -4.86 9.58
CA ALA A 211 -0.52 -5.43 10.07
C ALA A 211 -0.54 -6.94 9.86
N SER A 212 -1.33 -7.61 10.68
CA SER A 212 -1.58 -9.05 10.61
C SER A 212 -3.07 -9.29 10.85
N GLY A 213 -3.63 -10.26 10.17
CA GLY A 213 -5.03 -10.64 10.40
C GLY A 213 -5.67 -11.31 9.19
N ARG A 214 -6.94 -11.66 9.37
CA ARG A 214 -7.81 -12.20 8.32
C ARG A 214 -9.25 -11.78 8.59
N SER A 215 -10.21 -12.29 7.83
CA SER A 215 -11.63 -11.95 8.01
C SER A 215 -12.04 -12.14 9.47
N GLY A 216 -12.46 -11.07 10.12
CA GLY A 216 -12.87 -11.05 11.52
C GLY A 216 -11.95 -10.32 12.48
N GLY A 217 -10.72 -9.99 12.09
CA GLY A 217 -9.86 -9.20 12.95
C GLY A 217 -8.51 -8.86 12.33
N ILE A 218 -8.13 -7.61 12.41
CA ILE A 218 -6.82 -7.10 11.98
C ILE A 218 -6.19 -6.37 13.16
N THR A 219 -4.94 -6.69 13.45
CA THR A 219 -4.11 -6.00 14.43
C THR A 219 -2.98 -5.29 13.70
N GLN A 220 -2.72 -4.05 14.05
CA GLN A 220 -1.63 -3.24 13.50
C GLN A 220 -0.60 -2.93 14.57
N TYR A 221 0.65 -2.86 14.15
CA TYR A 221 1.78 -2.59 15.02
C TYR A 221 2.59 -1.43 14.47
N PHE A 222 3.06 -0.60 15.37
CA PHE A 222 3.85 0.59 15.08
C PHE A 222 5.10 0.57 15.95
N LEU A 223 6.26 0.61 15.32
CA LEU A 223 7.54 0.76 15.99
C LEU A 223 8.00 2.22 15.87
N THR A 224 8.34 2.85 16.99
CA THR A 224 8.88 4.21 17.02
C THR A 224 10.41 4.21 17.02
N ASP A 225 11.02 5.36 16.75
CA ASP A 225 12.47 5.60 16.81
C ASP A 225 13.07 5.39 18.20
N LYS A 226 12.24 5.42 19.24
CA LYS A 226 12.63 5.12 20.64
C LYS A 226 12.54 3.64 21.00
N GLY A 227 12.19 2.77 20.05
CA GLY A 227 12.04 1.33 20.28
C GLY A 227 10.72 0.94 20.94
N HIS A 228 9.75 1.85 21.10
CA HIS A 228 8.43 1.51 21.61
C HIS A 228 7.59 0.87 20.52
N VAL A 229 6.88 -0.20 20.90
CA VAL A 229 5.89 -0.86 20.04
C VAL A 229 4.49 -0.52 20.55
N TYR A 230 3.66 -0.05 19.64
CA TYR A 230 2.23 0.19 19.86
C TYR A 230 1.43 -0.78 19.00
N ALA A 231 0.27 -1.20 19.49
CA ALA A 231 -0.67 -2.04 18.76
C ALA A 231 -2.07 -1.43 18.81
N THR A 232 -2.83 -1.61 17.75
CA THR A 232 -4.26 -1.23 17.66
C THR A 232 -5.02 -2.26 16.82
N GLY A 233 -6.34 -2.27 16.95
CA GLY A 233 -7.21 -3.16 16.21
C GLY A 233 -7.70 -4.36 17.03
N TRP A 234 -7.93 -5.47 16.34
CA TRP A 234 -8.46 -6.69 16.95
C TRP A 234 -7.48 -7.28 17.98
N ASN A 235 -8.02 -7.70 19.13
CA ASN A 235 -7.25 -8.30 20.22
C ASN A 235 -7.94 -9.54 20.83
N GLY A 236 -8.78 -10.24 20.07
CA GLY A 236 -9.59 -11.35 20.57
C GLY A 236 -8.80 -12.56 21.06
N TYR A 237 -7.57 -12.71 20.60
CA TYR A 237 -6.65 -13.77 21.01
C TYR A 237 -5.40 -13.25 21.74
N GLY A 238 -5.39 -11.96 22.14
CA GLY A 238 -4.25 -11.34 22.79
C GLY A 238 -3.17 -10.86 21.82
N GLU A 239 -3.50 -10.64 20.55
CA GLU A 239 -2.56 -10.27 19.50
C GLU A 239 -1.81 -8.98 19.81
N SER A 240 -2.46 -8.03 20.51
CA SER A 240 -1.82 -6.76 20.86
C SER A 240 -0.67 -6.89 21.86
N GLY A 241 -0.55 -8.06 22.53
CA GLY A 241 0.51 -8.29 23.52
C GLY A 241 0.39 -7.50 24.82
N CYS A 242 -0.79 -6.88 25.08
CA CYS A 242 -1.00 -6.01 26.26
C CYS A 242 -1.42 -6.77 27.53
N GLY A 243 -1.38 -8.11 27.52
CA GLY A 243 -1.65 -8.95 28.70
C GLY A 243 -3.12 -9.27 28.97
N HIS A 244 -4.02 -8.85 28.11
CA HIS A 244 -5.44 -9.20 28.14
C HIS A 244 -6.00 -9.41 26.73
N SER A 245 -7.10 -10.14 26.62
CA SER A 245 -7.91 -10.22 25.41
C SER A 245 -9.14 -9.38 25.60
N SER A 246 -9.28 -8.29 24.86
CA SER A 246 -10.51 -7.49 24.76
C SER A 246 -10.52 -6.77 23.42
N THR A 247 -11.65 -6.71 22.82
CA THR A 247 -11.91 -5.93 21.60
C THR A 247 -12.39 -4.54 21.96
#